data_de1fed1ec27f440ebcbcf41c3d322974
#
_entry.id   de1fed1ec27f440ebcbcf41c3d322974
#
_cell.length_a   1.000
_cell.length_b   1.000
_cell.length_c   1.000
_cell.angle_alpha   90.00
_cell.angle_beta   90.00
_cell.angle_gamma   90.00
#
_symmetry.space_group_name_H-M   'P 1'
#
loop_
_entity.id
_entity.type
_entity.pdbx_description
1 polymer ?
#
loop_
_entity_poly.entity_id
_entity_poly.type
_entity_poly.pdbx_seq_one_letter_code
_entity_poly.pdbx_strand_id
1 'polypeptide(L)'
;GIGTARQGLQTNSGATAPEWVDSPQSLMTAAGDTLYASGANTLAKLAKGSDDDVLTLAAGVPTWAAAAGGGAWTFLNKTTASTDSTVDVETGIDSTYPLYAFVFDKIKPSANGESMFMKVKAGGSYQSSNYQYHATTTHADKSAFDYSNSNSTSAAYIMPINVGVGNSGTTGSNVNGIFYLPAPSDTVISKNIWWGLSAMEGDGVFLYSQGFGGYEDGSAVTGLQFYFGSGTIVSGDISLYGIKNSA
;
A
#
# COMPACT_ATOMS: atom_id res chain seq x y z
N GLY A 1 41.87 -16.03 -48.36
CA GLY A 1 40.52 -15.50 -48.71
C GLY A 1 40.12 -14.39 -47.73
N ILE A 2 39.13 -13.63 -48.09
CA ILE A 2 38.45 -12.72 -47.17
C ILE A 2 37.46 -13.51 -46.34
N GLY A 3 37.36 -13.23 -45.03
CA GLY A 3 36.34 -13.86 -44.16
C GLY A 3 34.91 -13.59 -44.61
N THR A 4 33.97 -14.21 -43.95
CA THR A 4 32.53 -13.95 -44.13
C THR A 4 32.09 -12.77 -43.31
N ALA A 5 30.87 -12.28 -43.53
CA ALA A 5 30.33 -11.17 -42.76
C ALA A 5 30.33 -11.50 -41.25
N ARG A 6 30.68 -10.53 -40.42
CA ARG A 6 30.80 -10.62 -38.95
C ARG A 6 31.96 -11.49 -38.46
N GLN A 7 32.94 -11.80 -39.28
CA GLN A 7 34.19 -12.42 -38.83
C GLN A 7 35.29 -11.37 -38.66
N GLY A 8 36.12 -11.54 -37.65
CA GLY A 8 37.34 -10.80 -37.38
C GLY A 8 38.57 -11.70 -37.61
N LEU A 9 39.66 -11.09 -38.14
CA LEU A 9 40.95 -11.78 -38.29
C LEU A 9 41.66 -11.71 -36.95
N GLN A 10 42.03 -12.84 -36.41
CA GLN A 10 42.85 -12.93 -35.20
C GLN A 10 43.93 -14.01 -35.32
N THR A 11 44.83 -14.05 -34.38
CA THR A 11 45.79 -15.16 -34.29
C THR A 11 45.05 -16.39 -33.72
N ASN A 12 45.29 -17.57 -34.30
CA ASN A 12 44.75 -18.83 -33.77
C ASN A 12 45.23 -19.14 -32.34
N SER A 13 44.56 -20.05 -31.68
CA SER A 13 44.87 -20.40 -30.26
C SER A 13 46.32 -20.83 -30.02
N GLY A 14 47.02 -21.33 -31.03
CA GLY A 14 48.45 -21.70 -30.97
C GLY A 14 49.39 -20.52 -31.31
N ALA A 15 48.91 -19.35 -31.60
CA ALA A 15 49.68 -18.17 -32.03
C ALA A 15 50.60 -18.40 -33.26
N THR A 16 50.22 -19.33 -34.13
CA THR A 16 51.04 -19.78 -35.26
C THR A 16 50.58 -19.21 -36.62
N ALA A 17 49.30 -18.85 -36.76
CA ALA A 17 48.74 -18.32 -38.02
C ALA A 17 47.50 -17.44 -37.77
N PRO A 18 47.19 -16.51 -38.66
CA PRO A 18 45.92 -15.77 -38.65
C PRO A 18 44.76 -16.69 -38.99
N GLU A 19 43.62 -16.51 -38.30
CA GLU A 19 42.34 -17.20 -38.58
C GLU A 19 41.19 -16.22 -38.56
N TRP A 20 40.13 -16.58 -39.29
CA TRP A 20 38.87 -15.85 -39.23
C TRP A 20 37.97 -16.45 -38.16
N VAL A 21 37.58 -15.65 -37.20
CA VAL A 21 36.65 -16.07 -36.13
C VAL A 21 35.44 -15.17 -36.09
N ASP A 22 34.37 -15.72 -35.60
CA ASP A 22 33.16 -14.94 -35.44
C ASP A 22 33.40 -13.79 -34.44
N SER A 23 33.06 -12.57 -34.84
CA SER A 23 33.18 -11.42 -33.97
C SER A 23 32.12 -11.46 -32.87
N PRO A 24 32.31 -10.79 -31.74
CA PRO A 24 31.32 -10.72 -30.67
C PRO A 24 29.91 -10.26 -31.15
N GLN A 25 29.87 -9.44 -32.20
CA GLN A 25 28.59 -9.00 -32.79
C GLN A 25 27.78 -10.14 -33.40
N SER A 26 28.41 -11.26 -33.77
CA SER A 26 27.67 -12.44 -34.29
C SER A 26 26.78 -13.10 -33.25
N LEU A 27 27.09 -12.91 -31.96
CA LEU A 27 26.28 -13.42 -30.85
C LEU A 27 24.97 -12.63 -30.67
N MET A 28 24.94 -11.36 -31.11
CA MET A 28 23.77 -10.51 -30.97
C MET A 28 22.81 -10.74 -32.16
N THR A 29 21.71 -11.41 -31.91
CA THR A 29 20.76 -11.84 -32.94
C THR A 29 19.45 -11.06 -32.96
N ALA A 30 19.17 -10.30 -31.90
CA ALA A 30 17.97 -9.48 -31.77
C ALA A 30 18.29 -8.14 -31.10
N ALA A 31 17.44 -7.13 -31.35
CA ALA A 31 17.49 -5.86 -30.64
C ALA A 31 17.25 -6.08 -29.14
N GLY A 32 18.09 -5.47 -28.29
CA GLY A 32 18.03 -5.63 -26.84
C GLY A 32 18.87 -6.79 -26.28
N ASP A 33 19.49 -7.61 -27.13
CA ASP A 33 20.47 -8.60 -26.68
C ASP A 33 21.68 -7.90 -26.01
N THR A 34 22.20 -8.48 -24.95
CA THR A 34 23.36 -7.96 -24.20
C THR A 34 24.46 -9.02 -24.14
N LEU A 35 25.72 -8.61 -24.27
CA LEU A 35 26.87 -9.50 -24.10
C LEU A 35 27.39 -9.42 -22.66
N TYR A 36 27.77 -10.58 -22.12
CA TYR A 36 28.42 -10.67 -20.81
C TYR A 36 29.52 -11.74 -20.81
N ALA A 37 30.39 -11.69 -19.84
CA ALA A 37 31.40 -12.72 -19.63
C ALA A 37 30.80 -13.88 -18.82
N SER A 38 30.63 -15.04 -19.44
CA SER A 38 30.15 -16.25 -18.75
C SER A 38 31.29 -17.06 -18.09
N GLY A 39 32.51 -16.66 -18.31
CA GLY A 39 33.76 -17.22 -17.74
C GLY A 39 34.95 -16.38 -18.16
N ALA A 40 36.13 -16.75 -17.70
CA ALA A 40 37.36 -16.09 -18.12
C ALA A 40 37.52 -16.23 -19.65
N ASN A 41 37.63 -15.10 -20.36
CA ASN A 41 37.78 -15.02 -21.81
C ASN A 41 36.63 -15.65 -22.61
N THR A 42 35.44 -15.83 -22.00
CA THR A 42 34.31 -16.44 -22.65
C THR A 42 33.12 -15.46 -22.66
N LEU A 43 32.73 -15.04 -23.86
CA LEU A 43 31.53 -14.20 -24.05
C LEU A 43 30.29 -15.07 -24.23
N ALA A 44 29.20 -14.63 -23.63
CA ALA A 44 27.88 -15.19 -23.86
C ALA A 44 26.85 -14.06 -24.12
N LYS A 45 25.77 -14.45 -24.78
CA LYS A 45 24.65 -13.57 -25.01
C LYS A 45 23.60 -13.76 -23.93
N LEU A 46 23.13 -12.66 -23.36
CA LEU A 46 21.88 -12.60 -22.63
C LEU A 46 20.83 -12.07 -23.60
N ALA A 47 19.84 -12.88 -23.95
CA ALA A 47 18.71 -12.43 -24.76
C ALA A 47 17.95 -11.33 -24.02
N LYS A 48 17.29 -10.43 -24.75
CA LYS A 48 16.47 -9.39 -24.12
C LYS A 48 15.42 -10.00 -23.18
N GLY A 49 15.18 -9.33 -22.05
CA GLY A 49 14.09 -9.65 -21.13
C GLY A 49 12.71 -9.25 -21.67
N SER A 50 11.69 -9.46 -20.88
CA SER A 50 10.37 -8.88 -21.09
C SER A 50 10.37 -7.39 -20.75
N ASP A 51 9.33 -6.68 -21.20
CA ASP A 51 9.13 -5.30 -20.78
C ASP A 51 9.00 -5.24 -19.24
N ASP A 52 9.58 -4.19 -18.64
CA ASP A 52 9.66 -3.97 -17.20
C ASP A 52 10.58 -4.95 -16.41
N ASP A 53 11.25 -5.90 -17.06
CA ASP A 53 12.30 -6.68 -16.41
C ASP A 53 13.51 -5.81 -16.05
N VAL A 54 14.13 -6.13 -14.92
CA VAL A 54 15.38 -5.52 -14.46
C VAL A 54 16.55 -6.52 -14.59
N LEU A 55 17.72 -5.99 -14.94
CA LEU A 55 18.94 -6.81 -14.99
C LEU A 55 19.41 -7.08 -13.56
N THR A 56 19.48 -8.35 -13.20
CA THR A 56 19.89 -8.84 -11.89
C THR A 56 21.05 -9.81 -12.02
N LEU A 57 21.56 -10.29 -10.89
CA LEU A 57 22.52 -11.38 -10.84
C LEU A 57 21.87 -12.61 -10.18
N ALA A 58 21.90 -13.74 -10.88
CA ALA A 58 21.56 -15.04 -10.32
C ALA A 58 22.83 -15.92 -10.32
N ALA A 59 23.27 -16.35 -9.14
CA ALA A 59 24.51 -17.10 -8.95
C ALA A 59 25.74 -16.43 -9.61
N GLY A 60 25.80 -15.10 -9.58
CA GLY A 60 26.91 -14.33 -10.15
C GLY A 60 26.81 -14.09 -11.67
N VAL A 61 25.75 -14.53 -12.32
CA VAL A 61 25.52 -14.38 -13.77
C VAL A 61 24.39 -13.37 -14.02
N PRO A 62 24.57 -12.41 -14.95
CA PRO A 62 23.49 -11.51 -15.33
C PRO A 62 22.27 -12.27 -15.85
N THR A 63 21.09 -11.89 -15.37
CA THR A 63 19.80 -12.44 -15.79
C THR A 63 18.73 -11.36 -15.73
N TRP A 64 17.71 -11.48 -16.56
CA TRP A 64 16.52 -10.65 -16.47
C TRP A 64 15.54 -11.25 -15.45
N ALA A 65 15.00 -10.43 -14.60
CA ALA A 65 13.97 -10.82 -13.66
C ALA A 65 12.90 -9.72 -13.60
N ALA A 66 11.68 -10.11 -13.33
CA ALA A 66 10.64 -9.13 -13.05
C ALA A 66 11.12 -8.17 -11.95
N ALA A 67 10.87 -6.88 -12.12
CA ALA A 67 11.17 -5.91 -11.07
C ALA A 67 10.55 -6.40 -9.77
N ALA A 68 11.37 -6.56 -8.73
CA ALA A 68 10.84 -6.91 -7.41
C ALA A 68 9.80 -5.85 -7.06
N GLY A 69 8.58 -6.27 -6.83
CA GLY A 69 7.47 -5.38 -6.50
C GLY A 69 7.91 -4.42 -5.39
N GLY A 70 7.91 -3.12 -5.71
CA GLY A 70 8.63 -2.11 -4.97
C GLY A 70 8.23 -1.99 -3.52
N GLY A 71 9.21 -1.76 -2.67
CA GLY A 71 9.06 -1.23 -1.32
C GLY A 71 8.29 -2.09 -0.31
N ALA A 72 8.34 -1.66 0.95
CA ALA A 72 7.59 -2.29 2.03
C ALA A 72 6.06 -2.16 1.86
N TRP A 73 5.58 -1.17 1.10
CA TRP A 73 4.17 -0.88 0.86
C TRP A 73 3.74 -1.40 -0.51
N THR A 74 2.74 -2.28 -0.53
CA THR A 74 2.13 -2.81 -1.76
C THR A 74 0.68 -2.31 -1.84
N PHE A 75 0.34 -1.57 -2.88
CA PHE A 75 -1.05 -1.20 -3.16
C PHE A 75 -1.88 -2.44 -3.46
N LEU A 76 -3.03 -2.60 -2.79
CA LEU A 76 -3.90 -3.76 -2.92
C LEU A 76 -5.25 -3.43 -3.53
N ASN A 77 -5.90 -2.37 -3.06
CA ASN A 77 -7.23 -1.99 -3.50
C ASN A 77 -7.51 -0.51 -3.22
N LYS A 78 -8.48 0.04 -3.92
CA LYS A 78 -9.05 1.36 -3.66
C LYS A 78 -10.58 1.28 -3.67
N THR A 79 -11.21 1.76 -2.62
CA THR A 79 -12.67 1.90 -2.52
C THR A 79 -13.03 3.37 -2.60
N THR A 80 -13.85 3.73 -3.58
CA THR A 80 -14.31 5.11 -3.80
C THR A 80 -15.74 5.24 -3.29
N ALA A 81 -15.99 6.23 -2.42
CA ALA A 81 -17.32 6.56 -1.94
C ALA A 81 -18.11 7.41 -2.96
N SER A 82 -19.39 7.13 -3.08
CA SER A 82 -20.32 7.86 -3.96
C SER A 82 -21.71 7.97 -3.33
N THR A 83 -21.82 8.77 -2.27
CA THR A 83 -23.06 8.94 -1.46
C THR A 83 -23.48 7.64 -0.75
N ASP A 84 -22.49 6.93 -0.22
CA ASP A 84 -22.68 5.66 0.47
C ASP A 84 -22.92 5.86 1.97
N SER A 85 -23.84 5.09 2.55
CA SER A 85 -24.04 5.09 4.01
C SER A 85 -22.85 4.54 4.77
N THR A 86 -22.11 3.61 4.14
CA THR A 86 -20.88 3.00 4.63
C THR A 86 -19.89 2.81 3.50
N VAL A 87 -18.61 2.85 3.78
CA VAL A 87 -17.55 2.42 2.87
C VAL A 87 -16.91 1.17 3.43
N ASP A 88 -17.07 0.08 2.70
CA ASP A 88 -16.63 -1.25 3.11
C ASP A 88 -15.37 -1.64 2.33
N VAL A 89 -14.27 -1.85 3.04
CA VAL A 89 -12.98 -2.30 2.48
C VAL A 89 -12.79 -3.76 2.88
N GLU A 90 -13.10 -4.68 1.96
CA GLU A 90 -13.11 -6.13 2.23
C GLU A 90 -12.13 -6.91 1.36
N THR A 91 -11.73 -6.37 0.22
CA THR A 91 -10.85 -7.05 -0.73
C THR A 91 -9.39 -6.79 -0.39
N GLY A 92 -8.62 -7.87 -0.25
CA GLY A 92 -7.16 -7.81 -0.06
C GLY A 92 -6.72 -7.84 1.40
N ILE A 93 -7.63 -8.07 2.37
CA ILE A 93 -7.28 -8.26 3.78
C ILE A 93 -7.26 -9.76 4.07
N ASP A 94 -6.06 -10.31 4.27
CA ASP A 94 -5.82 -11.74 4.50
C ASP A 94 -4.54 -11.96 5.33
N SER A 95 -3.94 -13.14 5.23
CA SER A 95 -2.69 -13.50 5.94
C SER A 95 -1.40 -13.11 5.21
N THR A 96 -1.50 -12.47 4.04
CA THR A 96 -0.33 -12.16 3.19
C THR A 96 0.59 -11.11 3.81
N TYR A 97 0.00 -10.13 4.51
CA TYR A 97 0.75 -9.04 5.12
C TYR A 97 0.55 -9.00 6.63
N PRO A 98 1.62 -8.78 7.41
CA PRO A 98 1.53 -8.64 8.87
C PRO A 98 0.88 -7.32 9.29
N LEU A 99 0.83 -6.32 8.41
CA LEU A 99 0.28 -5.00 8.68
C LEU A 99 -0.42 -4.48 7.43
N TYR A 100 -1.58 -3.89 7.62
CA TYR A 100 -2.35 -3.19 6.59
C TYR A 100 -2.49 -1.72 6.93
N ALA A 101 -2.38 -0.86 5.92
CA ALA A 101 -2.63 0.57 6.03
C ALA A 101 -3.79 0.97 5.11
N PHE A 102 -4.70 1.76 5.67
CA PHE A 102 -5.83 2.36 4.95
C PHE A 102 -5.54 3.86 4.84
N VAL A 103 -5.32 4.33 3.63
CA VAL A 103 -5.05 5.74 3.34
C VAL A 103 -6.35 6.40 2.92
N PHE A 104 -6.77 7.40 3.70
CA PHE A 104 -7.96 8.20 3.46
C PHE A 104 -7.58 9.42 2.62
N ASP A 105 -8.28 9.62 1.52
CA ASP A 105 -8.16 10.80 0.66
C ASP A 105 -9.53 11.43 0.43
N LYS A 106 -9.71 12.64 0.95
CA LYS A 106 -10.88 13.50 0.74
C LYS A 106 -12.23 12.85 1.12
N ILE A 107 -12.27 12.06 2.19
CA ILE A 107 -13.52 11.47 2.69
C ILE A 107 -14.44 12.57 3.21
N LYS A 108 -15.56 12.80 2.56
CA LYS A 108 -16.47 13.92 2.83
C LYS A 108 -17.83 13.44 3.36
N PRO A 109 -18.30 13.94 4.54
CA PRO A 109 -19.66 13.67 5.01
C PRO A 109 -20.72 14.48 4.24
N SER A 110 -21.96 14.00 4.22
CA SER A 110 -23.12 14.77 3.71
C SER A 110 -23.68 15.74 4.73
N ALA A 111 -23.47 15.47 6.02
CA ALA A 111 -23.91 16.31 7.14
C ALA A 111 -22.74 17.02 7.81
N ASN A 112 -23.03 18.13 8.48
CA ASN A 112 -22.03 18.94 9.16
C ASN A 112 -21.87 18.49 10.61
N GLY A 113 -20.65 18.48 11.11
CA GLY A 113 -20.38 18.14 12.52
C GLY A 113 -20.46 16.64 12.82
N GLU A 114 -20.17 15.79 11.85
CA GLU A 114 -20.30 14.34 11.99
C GLU A 114 -19.04 13.67 12.52
N SER A 115 -19.23 12.75 13.45
CA SER A 115 -18.17 11.84 13.92
C SER A 115 -17.99 10.68 12.96
N MET A 116 -16.75 10.23 12.79
CA MET A 116 -16.43 9.08 11.95
C MET A 116 -16.15 7.84 12.82
N PHE A 117 -16.67 6.71 12.38
CA PHE A 117 -16.63 5.43 13.06
C PHE A 117 -15.99 4.34 12.20
N MET A 118 -15.52 3.30 12.87
CA MET A 118 -15.02 2.09 12.22
C MET A 118 -15.62 0.84 12.87
N LYS A 119 -15.91 -0.17 12.05
CA LYS A 119 -16.23 -1.54 12.46
C LYS A 119 -15.35 -2.54 11.74
N VAL A 120 -15.07 -3.67 12.39
CA VAL A 120 -14.41 -4.82 11.78
C VAL A 120 -15.42 -5.82 11.27
N LYS A 121 -15.09 -6.49 10.16
CA LYS A 121 -15.80 -7.67 9.66
C LYS A 121 -15.07 -8.91 10.15
N ALA A 122 -15.75 -9.71 10.99
CA ALA A 122 -15.23 -10.97 11.51
C ALA A 122 -16.35 -12.00 11.48
N GLY A 123 -16.04 -13.26 11.20
CA GLY A 123 -17.04 -14.32 11.09
C GLY A 123 -18.11 -14.06 10.00
N GLY A 124 -17.77 -13.29 8.97
CA GLY A 124 -18.67 -12.97 7.86
C GLY A 124 -19.61 -11.78 8.08
N SER A 125 -19.60 -11.13 9.26
CA SER A 125 -20.45 -9.97 9.58
C SER A 125 -19.68 -8.83 10.23
N TYR A 126 -20.19 -7.60 10.11
CA TYR A 126 -19.67 -6.45 10.84
C TYR A 126 -20.06 -6.54 12.31
N GLN A 127 -19.07 -6.41 13.17
CA GLN A 127 -19.25 -6.60 14.61
C GLN A 127 -19.87 -5.34 15.25
N SER A 128 -20.67 -5.54 16.27
CA SER A 128 -21.38 -4.47 16.99
C SER A 128 -21.11 -4.48 18.50
N SER A 129 -19.98 -5.05 18.91
CA SER A 129 -19.52 -5.11 20.31
C SER A 129 -18.01 -5.32 20.36
N ASN A 130 -17.45 -5.29 21.57
CA ASN A 130 -16.04 -5.63 21.86
C ASN A 130 -15.03 -4.61 21.29
N TYR A 131 -15.41 -3.34 21.19
CA TYR A 131 -14.44 -2.29 20.82
C TYR A 131 -14.01 -1.53 22.07
N GLN A 132 -12.69 -1.31 22.16
CA GLN A 132 -12.09 -0.32 23.04
C GLN A 132 -11.31 0.69 22.21
N TYR A 133 -11.35 1.95 22.58
CA TYR A 133 -10.58 2.97 21.90
C TYR A 133 -10.28 4.17 22.81
N HIS A 134 -9.24 4.88 22.45
CA HIS A 134 -8.93 6.22 22.94
C HIS A 134 -8.54 7.11 21.75
N ALA A 135 -9.22 8.23 21.60
CA ALA A 135 -8.96 9.22 20.57
C ALA A 135 -8.71 10.58 21.19
N THR A 136 -7.70 11.28 20.72
CA THR A 136 -7.40 12.67 21.08
C THR A 136 -7.50 13.52 19.83
N THR A 137 -8.19 14.65 19.92
CA THR A 137 -8.29 15.63 18.82
C THR A 137 -7.70 16.96 19.25
N THR A 138 -6.82 17.48 18.41
CA THR A 138 -6.27 18.84 18.53
C THR A 138 -6.92 19.75 17.51
N HIS A 139 -7.11 21.01 17.90
CA HIS A 139 -7.70 22.06 17.08
C HIS A 139 -6.64 23.13 16.81
N ALA A 140 -6.63 23.67 15.60
CA ALA A 140 -5.66 24.69 15.24
C ALA A 140 -5.82 26.01 15.99
N ASP A 141 -7.00 26.27 16.53
CA ASP A 141 -7.36 27.51 17.24
C ASP A 141 -7.44 27.37 18.77
N LYS A 142 -7.25 26.15 19.30
CA LYS A 142 -7.36 25.87 20.74
C LYS A 142 -6.04 25.41 21.34
N SER A 143 -5.78 25.82 22.57
CA SER A 143 -4.63 25.33 23.36
C SER A 143 -4.93 24.03 24.11
N ALA A 144 -6.19 23.61 24.19
CA ALA A 144 -6.65 22.36 24.76
C ALA A 144 -6.98 21.35 23.66
N PHE A 145 -6.95 20.10 24.01
CA PHE A 145 -7.38 19.01 23.13
C PHE A 145 -8.61 18.33 23.71
N ASP A 146 -9.47 17.86 22.82
CA ASP A 146 -10.60 17.00 23.18
C ASP A 146 -10.17 15.55 23.18
N TYR A 147 -10.78 14.74 24.02
CA TYR A 147 -10.57 13.30 24.03
C TYR A 147 -11.90 12.56 24.06
N SER A 148 -11.91 11.38 23.44
CA SER A 148 -13.01 10.43 23.53
C SER A 148 -12.42 9.05 23.80
N ASN A 149 -13.01 8.35 24.74
CA ASN A 149 -12.64 6.98 25.04
C ASN A 149 -13.87 6.17 25.39
N SER A 150 -13.81 4.89 25.13
CA SER A 150 -14.83 3.96 25.59
C SER A 150 -14.30 2.56 25.68
N ASN A 151 -15.00 1.78 26.48
CA ASN A 151 -14.76 0.37 26.73
C ASN A 151 -16.05 -0.38 26.36
N SER A 152 -15.98 -1.38 25.49
CA SER A 152 -17.10 -2.21 25.08
C SER A 152 -18.22 -1.47 24.32
N THR A 153 -17.87 -0.80 23.22
CA THR A 153 -18.81 -0.12 22.33
C THR A 153 -19.17 -0.93 21.09
N SER A 154 -20.14 -0.42 20.35
CA SER A 154 -20.61 -1.01 19.08
C SER A 154 -19.74 -0.64 17.86
N ALA A 155 -18.80 0.28 18.02
CA ALA A 155 -17.86 0.74 16.99
C ALA A 155 -16.71 1.52 17.64
N ALA A 156 -15.57 1.64 16.98
CA ALA A 156 -14.52 2.57 17.38
C ALA A 156 -14.78 3.95 16.77
N TYR A 157 -14.71 5.01 17.59
CA TYR A 157 -14.69 6.38 17.12
C TYR A 157 -13.29 6.73 16.66
N ILE A 158 -13.14 7.05 15.39
CA ILE A 158 -11.84 7.43 14.80
C ILE A 158 -11.70 8.94 14.56
N MET A 159 -12.83 9.65 14.56
CA MET A 159 -12.90 11.12 14.66
C MET A 159 -13.94 11.47 15.72
N PRO A 160 -13.60 12.19 16.79
CA PRO A 160 -14.45 12.32 17.98
C PRO A 160 -15.67 13.21 17.83
N ILE A 161 -16.59 13.03 18.80
CA ILE A 161 -17.96 13.46 18.83
C ILE A 161 -18.15 14.99 19.01
N ASN A 162 -17.21 15.68 19.69
CA ASN A 162 -17.45 17.07 20.11
C ASN A 162 -17.11 18.09 19.03
N VAL A 163 -16.51 17.64 17.94
CA VAL A 163 -15.98 18.49 16.87
C VAL A 163 -16.01 17.74 15.55
N GLY A 164 -17.17 17.41 15.11
CA GLY A 164 -17.31 16.58 13.92
C GLY A 164 -16.75 17.20 12.65
N VAL A 165 -16.49 16.33 11.68
CA VAL A 165 -16.05 16.72 10.34
C VAL A 165 -17.09 17.61 9.68
N GLY A 166 -16.66 18.75 9.19
CA GLY A 166 -17.52 19.68 8.48
C GLY A 166 -17.89 19.19 7.08
N ASN A 167 -19.02 19.68 6.56
CA ASN A 167 -19.42 19.48 5.17
C ASN A 167 -19.47 20.78 4.36
N SER A 168 -19.00 21.89 4.94
CA SER A 168 -19.11 23.24 4.36
C SER A 168 -18.59 23.27 2.91
N GLY A 169 -19.46 23.68 1.99
CA GLY A 169 -19.25 23.58 0.56
C GLY A 169 -18.19 24.51 -0.03
N THR A 170 -17.76 25.52 0.71
CA THR A 170 -16.84 26.57 0.22
C THR A 170 -15.37 26.30 0.51
N THR A 171 -15.03 25.49 1.50
CA THR A 171 -13.64 25.25 1.93
C THR A 171 -13.24 23.78 1.94
N GLY A 172 -14.12 22.87 1.50
CA GLY A 172 -13.74 21.49 1.23
C GLY A 172 -13.38 20.66 2.48
N SER A 173 -14.22 20.72 3.51
CA SER A 173 -14.07 19.85 4.69
C SER A 173 -14.06 18.38 4.28
N ASN A 174 -13.01 17.68 4.63
CA ASN A 174 -12.82 16.26 4.34
C ASN A 174 -11.85 15.64 5.33
N VAL A 175 -11.88 14.31 5.43
CA VAL A 175 -10.93 13.52 6.24
C VAL A 175 -9.83 12.99 5.35
N ASN A 176 -8.59 13.19 5.79
CA ASN A 176 -7.38 12.63 5.20
C ASN A 176 -6.52 12.00 6.28
N GLY A 177 -5.73 10.99 5.95
CA GLY A 177 -4.79 10.40 6.88
C GLY A 177 -4.64 8.90 6.72
N ILE A 178 -4.20 8.25 7.78
CA ILE A 178 -3.86 6.83 7.74
C ILE A 178 -4.41 6.12 8.97
N PHE A 179 -4.93 4.92 8.73
CA PHE A 179 -5.39 3.97 9.73
C PHE A 179 -4.63 2.66 9.55
N TYR A 180 -4.22 2.01 10.64
CA TYR A 180 -3.42 0.78 10.60
C TYR A 180 -4.13 -0.37 11.28
N LEU A 181 -4.09 -1.55 10.63
CA LEU A 181 -4.61 -2.82 11.13
C LEU A 181 -3.50 -3.89 11.10
N PRO A 182 -2.86 -4.19 12.24
CA PRO A 182 -1.89 -5.27 12.32
C PRO A 182 -2.55 -6.63 12.47
N ALA A 183 -1.89 -7.66 11.95
CA ALA A 183 -2.20 -9.08 12.10
C ALA A 183 -3.71 -9.41 11.99
N PRO A 184 -4.42 -8.99 10.92
CA PRO A 184 -5.87 -9.21 10.81
C PRO A 184 -6.26 -10.69 10.85
N SER A 185 -5.45 -11.55 10.28
CA SER A 185 -5.73 -13.00 10.18
C SER A 185 -5.39 -13.79 11.44
N ASP A 186 -4.73 -13.18 12.43
CA ASP A 186 -4.46 -13.87 13.67
C ASP A 186 -5.76 -14.20 14.39
N THR A 187 -5.89 -15.42 14.90
CA THR A 187 -7.10 -15.90 15.57
C THR A 187 -6.95 -16.04 17.09
N VAL A 188 -5.85 -15.55 17.64
CA VAL A 188 -5.53 -15.66 19.07
C VAL A 188 -5.50 -14.30 19.75
N ILE A 189 -4.92 -13.29 19.08
CA ILE A 189 -4.73 -11.97 19.66
C ILE A 189 -5.84 -11.00 19.28
N SER A 190 -6.15 -10.07 20.18
CA SER A 190 -7.00 -8.91 19.88
C SER A 190 -6.38 -8.03 18.79
N LYS A 191 -7.21 -7.37 17.99
CA LYS A 191 -6.76 -6.51 16.90
C LYS A 191 -6.47 -5.10 17.42
N ASN A 192 -5.20 -4.82 17.66
CA ASN A 192 -4.75 -3.49 18.09
C ASN A 192 -4.64 -2.58 16.86
N ILE A 193 -5.40 -1.53 16.83
CA ILE A 193 -5.47 -0.55 15.73
C ILE A 193 -4.95 0.80 16.19
N TRP A 194 -4.40 1.59 15.27
CA TRP A 194 -4.07 3.00 15.53
C TRP A 194 -4.26 3.84 14.26
N TRP A 195 -4.44 5.13 14.45
CA TRP A 195 -4.71 6.05 13.36
C TRP A 195 -4.20 7.46 13.61
N GLY A 196 -4.04 8.20 12.52
CA GLY A 196 -3.83 9.64 12.51
C GLY A 196 -4.60 10.24 11.34
N LEU A 197 -5.63 11.05 11.64
CA LEU A 197 -6.54 11.62 10.66
C LEU A 197 -6.63 13.13 10.83
N SER A 198 -6.56 13.87 9.74
CA SER A 198 -6.80 15.30 9.70
C SER A 198 -8.16 15.59 9.04
N ALA A 199 -8.81 16.64 9.52
CA ALA A 199 -10.07 17.11 8.96
C ALA A 199 -10.21 18.62 9.14
N MET A 200 -11.31 19.16 8.67
CA MET A 200 -11.76 20.52 8.99
C MET A 200 -13.13 20.45 9.65
N GLU A 201 -13.30 21.17 10.72
CA GLU A 201 -14.58 21.36 11.41
C GLU A 201 -15.54 22.20 10.57
N GLY A 202 -16.83 22.16 10.92
CA GLY A 202 -17.86 22.89 10.19
C GLY A 202 -17.74 24.41 10.19
N ASP A 203 -17.03 24.97 11.13
CA ASP A 203 -16.70 26.39 11.24
C ASP A 203 -15.37 26.78 10.55
N GLY A 204 -14.67 25.83 9.95
CA GLY A 204 -13.43 26.07 9.18
C GLY A 204 -12.14 25.87 9.96
N VAL A 205 -12.19 25.34 11.17
CA VAL A 205 -11.00 25.05 11.99
C VAL A 205 -10.40 23.70 11.59
N PHE A 206 -9.09 23.64 11.39
CA PHE A 206 -8.38 22.37 11.15
C PHE A 206 -8.30 21.54 12.42
N LEU A 207 -8.51 20.25 12.25
CA LEU A 207 -8.47 19.20 13.26
C LEU A 207 -7.42 18.15 12.93
N TYR A 208 -6.83 17.59 13.97
CA TYR A 208 -6.08 16.34 13.87
C TYR A 208 -6.51 15.39 14.97
N SER A 209 -7.07 14.24 14.57
CA SER A 209 -7.42 13.15 15.47
C SER A 209 -6.39 12.05 15.37
N GLN A 210 -5.85 11.66 16.50
CA GLN A 210 -5.03 10.48 16.64
C GLN A 210 -5.58 9.58 17.73
N GLY A 211 -5.38 8.28 17.57
CA GLY A 211 -5.87 7.37 18.56
C GLY A 211 -5.36 5.95 18.37
N PHE A 212 -5.73 5.17 19.35
CA PHE A 212 -5.51 3.73 19.34
C PHE A 212 -6.74 3.03 19.93
N GLY A 213 -6.86 1.76 19.65
CA GLY A 213 -7.92 0.95 20.18
C GLY A 213 -7.87 -0.45 19.64
N GLY A 214 -8.98 -1.13 19.64
CA GLY A 214 -9.00 -2.47 19.13
C GLY A 214 -10.37 -3.12 19.16
N TYR A 215 -10.37 -4.28 18.55
CA TYR A 215 -11.42 -5.26 18.62
C TYR A 215 -10.92 -6.40 19.52
N GLU A 216 -11.57 -6.60 20.66
CA GLU A 216 -11.07 -7.47 21.74
C GLU A 216 -11.20 -8.97 21.44
N ASP A 217 -11.92 -9.34 20.40
CA ASP A 217 -12.06 -10.74 19.99
C ASP A 217 -10.87 -11.20 19.14
N GLY A 218 -10.42 -12.43 19.37
CA GLY A 218 -9.34 -13.05 18.59
C GLY A 218 -9.73 -13.49 17.18
N SER A 219 -10.98 -13.31 16.75
CA SER A 219 -11.41 -13.74 15.41
C SER A 219 -10.65 -13.03 14.30
N ALA A 220 -10.40 -13.76 13.20
CA ALA A 220 -9.81 -13.16 12.01
C ALA A 220 -10.70 -12.05 11.44
N VAL A 221 -10.07 -10.90 11.12
CA VAL A 221 -10.72 -9.76 10.50
C VAL A 221 -10.49 -9.82 8.99
N THR A 222 -11.56 -9.76 8.22
CA THR A 222 -11.57 -9.84 6.75
C THR A 222 -12.04 -8.57 6.07
N GLY A 223 -12.36 -7.53 6.84
CA GLY A 223 -12.81 -6.25 6.30
C GLY A 223 -12.94 -5.19 7.37
N LEU A 224 -12.92 -3.93 6.93
CA LEU A 224 -13.27 -2.77 7.73
C LEU A 224 -14.41 -2.01 7.07
N GLN A 225 -15.31 -1.47 7.89
CA GLN A 225 -16.38 -0.58 7.49
C GLN A 225 -16.15 0.79 8.13
N PHE A 226 -16.24 1.83 7.33
CA PHE A 226 -16.16 3.22 7.78
C PHE A 226 -17.46 3.94 7.49
N TYR A 227 -17.92 4.79 8.42
CA TYR A 227 -19.17 5.52 8.28
C TYR A 227 -19.20 6.76 9.19
N PHE A 228 -20.09 7.68 8.89
CA PHE A 228 -20.39 8.82 9.77
C PHE A 228 -21.61 8.53 10.66
N GLY A 229 -21.73 9.24 11.78
CA GLY A 229 -22.80 9.06 12.75
C GLY A 229 -24.20 9.29 12.18
N SER A 230 -24.30 10.19 11.22
CA SER A 230 -25.51 10.36 10.40
C SER A 230 -25.15 10.72 8.95
N GLY A 231 -26.12 10.64 8.06
CA GLY A 231 -25.95 10.94 6.65
C GLY A 231 -25.15 9.88 5.89
N THR A 232 -24.37 10.33 4.91
CA THR A 232 -23.61 9.47 3.99
C THR A 232 -22.18 9.98 3.82
N ILE A 233 -21.30 9.16 3.25
CA ILE A 233 -20.01 9.56 2.72
C ILE A 233 -20.23 9.98 1.26
N VAL A 234 -20.21 11.28 0.98
CA VAL A 234 -20.54 11.83 -0.34
C VAL A 234 -19.50 11.49 -1.39
N SER A 235 -18.22 11.51 -0.99
CA SER A 235 -17.09 11.28 -1.89
C SER A 235 -15.82 10.99 -1.11
N GLY A 236 -14.79 10.58 -1.81
CA GLY A 236 -13.44 10.31 -1.31
C GLY A 236 -13.02 8.88 -1.56
N ASP A 237 -11.76 8.62 -1.34
CA ASP A 237 -11.13 7.32 -1.59
C ASP A 237 -10.53 6.75 -0.31
N ILE A 238 -10.63 5.44 -0.13
CA ILE A 238 -9.84 4.68 0.85
C ILE A 238 -8.98 3.69 0.08
N SER A 239 -7.67 3.91 0.09
CA SER A 239 -6.69 3.02 -0.53
C SER A 239 -6.11 2.07 0.49
N LEU A 240 -6.13 0.77 0.18
CA LEU A 240 -5.58 -0.30 1.01
C LEU A 240 -4.17 -0.66 0.56
N TYR A 241 -3.26 -0.72 1.50
CA TYR A 241 -1.88 -1.18 1.30
C TYR A 241 -1.55 -2.31 2.26
N GLY A 242 -0.85 -3.33 1.74
CA GLY A 242 -0.17 -4.33 2.56
C GLY A 242 1.26 -3.91 2.83
N ILE A 243 1.74 -4.09 4.06
CA ILE A 243 3.09 -3.71 4.47
C ILE A 243 3.85 -4.98 4.88
N LYS A 244 4.99 -5.24 4.23
CA LYS A 244 5.87 -6.38 4.53
C LYS A 244 6.88 -6.02 5.61
N ASN A 245 7.29 -7.01 6.40
CA ASN A 245 8.36 -6.86 7.40
C ASN A 245 9.77 -6.93 6.80
N SER A 246 9.90 -7.41 5.55
CA SER A 246 11.18 -7.53 4.82
C SER A 246 10.95 -7.33 3.33
N ALA A 247 11.96 -6.81 2.68
CA ALA A 247 12.01 -6.73 1.23
C ALA A 247 12.38 -8.11 0.62
#